data_4830522a6e8e7fafb2863990a41e19b5
#
_entry.id   4830522a6e8e7fafb2863990a41e19b5
#
_cell.length_a   1.000
_cell.length_b   1.000
_cell.length_c   1.000
_cell.angle_alpha   90.00
_cell.angle_beta   90.00
_cell.angle_gamma   90.00
#
_symmetry.space_group_name_H-M   'P 1'
#
loop_
_entity.id
_entity.type
_entity.pdbx_description
1 polymer ?
#
loop_
_entity_poly.entity_id
_entity_poly.type
_entity_poly.pdbx_seq_one_letter_code
_entity_poly.pdbx_strand_id
1 'polypeptide(L)'
;MKKTLLGAALLLSQLLLAQTRQEINLKTWEFSRDQTTWTAVQIPHDWAIAGPFDKKWDLQRVAIEQNGEKEATEKSGRSGSLPWIGEGWYRTSIDIPAGYEAAELLFDGAMAEPRVTINGSEAGYWAYGYNAFRVDATPYIGRGKMDIGVHLQNVEESSRWYPVAGLYRPVTLVLTPATHIDDWSL
;
A
#
# COMPACT_ATOMS: atom_id res chain seq x y z
N MET A 1 61.14 -16.95 -40.31
CA MET A 1 60.57 -15.89 -39.45
C MET A 1 59.11 -16.22 -39.19
N LYS A 2 58.79 -16.84 -38.07
CA LYS A 2 57.43 -17.20 -37.67
C LYS A 2 56.84 -16.01 -36.90
N LYS A 3 55.79 -15.40 -37.44
CA LYS A 3 54.99 -14.38 -36.75
C LYS A 3 53.98 -15.08 -35.89
N THR A 4 54.19 -15.13 -34.61
CA THR A 4 53.20 -15.53 -33.60
C THR A 4 52.18 -14.40 -33.45
N LEU A 5 50.98 -14.60 -33.94
CA LEU A 5 49.81 -13.77 -33.59
C LEU A 5 49.41 -14.11 -32.16
N LEU A 6 49.70 -13.19 -31.25
CA LEU A 6 49.14 -13.22 -29.89
C LEU A 6 47.69 -12.69 -29.99
N GLY A 7 46.76 -13.62 -30.04
CA GLY A 7 45.33 -13.29 -29.92
C GLY A 7 45.05 -12.83 -28.48
N ALA A 8 44.91 -11.52 -28.29
CA ALA A 8 44.33 -10.96 -27.08
C ALA A 8 42.86 -11.36 -27.05
N ALA A 9 42.55 -12.45 -26.35
CA ALA A 9 41.20 -12.74 -25.92
C ALA A 9 40.84 -11.67 -24.91
N LEU A 10 40.16 -10.62 -25.33
CA LEU A 10 39.40 -9.73 -24.46
C LEU A 10 38.31 -10.60 -23.82
N LEU A 11 38.59 -11.15 -22.68
CA LEU A 11 37.57 -11.55 -21.72
C LEU A 11 36.81 -10.26 -21.33
N LEU A 12 35.75 -9.95 -22.09
CA LEU A 12 34.69 -9.13 -21.57
C LEU A 12 34.10 -9.93 -20.40
N SER A 13 34.68 -9.75 -19.22
CA SER A 13 33.97 -10.03 -17.99
C SER A 13 32.77 -9.10 -18.00
N GLN A 14 31.65 -9.60 -18.51
CA GLN A 14 30.37 -9.01 -18.16
C GLN A 14 30.33 -9.14 -16.65
N LEU A 15 30.61 -8.03 -15.96
CA LEU A 15 30.20 -7.84 -14.59
C LEU A 15 28.69 -8.04 -14.63
N LEU A 16 28.23 -9.25 -14.43
CA LEU A 16 26.90 -9.55 -13.97
C LEU A 16 26.83 -8.86 -12.59
N LEU A 17 26.46 -7.61 -12.60
CA LEU A 17 26.05 -6.94 -11.38
C LEU A 17 24.90 -7.78 -10.87
N ALA A 18 25.15 -8.59 -9.86
CA ALA A 18 24.11 -9.35 -9.20
C ALA A 18 23.07 -8.35 -8.77
N GLN A 19 21.89 -8.45 -9.37
CA GLN A 19 20.78 -7.56 -9.01
C GLN A 19 20.40 -7.87 -7.56
N THR A 20 20.42 -6.85 -6.74
CA THR A 20 20.06 -6.99 -5.32
C THR A 20 18.58 -6.66 -5.14
N ARG A 21 18.00 -7.12 -4.06
CA ARG A 21 16.69 -6.69 -3.62
C ARG A 21 16.62 -5.16 -3.59
N GLN A 22 15.55 -4.60 -4.12
CA GLN A 22 15.30 -3.17 -4.15
C GLN A 22 13.97 -2.87 -3.46
N GLU A 23 13.98 -1.84 -2.63
CA GLU A 23 12.78 -1.30 -1.97
C GLU A 23 12.50 0.11 -2.50
N ILE A 24 11.29 0.33 -2.98
CA ILE A 24 10.85 1.61 -3.51
C ILE A 24 9.66 2.08 -2.68
N ASN A 25 9.86 3.13 -1.90
CA ASN A 25 8.79 3.72 -1.10
C ASN A 25 7.86 4.55 -2.01
N LEU A 26 6.60 4.15 -2.09
CA LEU A 26 5.58 4.79 -2.91
C LEU A 26 4.94 5.96 -2.16
N LYS A 27 5.62 7.12 -2.13
CA LYS A 27 5.21 8.27 -1.32
C LYS A 27 4.08 9.10 -1.94
N THR A 28 4.02 9.20 -3.26
CA THR A 28 3.10 10.10 -3.96
C THR A 28 1.93 9.33 -4.52
N TRP A 29 0.73 9.76 -4.15
CA TRP A 29 -0.53 9.15 -4.56
C TRP A 29 -1.53 10.23 -4.95
N GLU A 30 -2.59 9.80 -5.65
CA GLU A 30 -3.82 10.59 -5.76
C GLU A 30 -4.89 9.93 -4.88
N PHE A 31 -5.65 10.75 -4.18
CA PHE A 31 -6.73 10.35 -3.29
C PHE A 31 -8.06 10.90 -3.77
N SER A 32 -9.13 10.12 -3.62
CA SER A 32 -10.51 10.52 -3.93
C SER A 32 -11.49 9.94 -2.91
N ARG A 33 -12.58 10.67 -2.66
CA ARG A 33 -13.75 10.21 -1.88
C ARG A 33 -14.93 9.79 -2.76
N ASP A 34 -14.86 10.04 -4.06
CA ASP A 34 -15.98 9.88 -5.01
C ASP A 34 -15.56 9.23 -6.34
N GLN A 35 -14.28 8.89 -6.49
CA GLN A 35 -13.65 8.38 -7.71
C GLN A 35 -13.71 9.35 -8.91
N THR A 36 -14.21 10.55 -8.72
CA THR A 36 -14.32 11.58 -9.78
C THR A 36 -13.35 12.73 -9.56
N THR A 37 -13.24 13.18 -8.32
CA THR A 37 -12.34 14.27 -7.91
C THR A 37 -11.09 13.69 -7.25
N TRP A 38 -9.94 13.89 -7.86
CA TRP A 38 -8.66 13.36 -7.38
C TRP A 38 -7.74 14.47 -6.91
N THR A 39 -7.11 14.27 -5.75
CA THR A 39 -6.17 15.22 -5.16
C THR A 39 -4.85 14.52 -4.89
N ALA A 40 -3.75 15.16 -5.28
CA ALA A 40 -2.42 14.65 -4.99
C ALA A 40 -2.14 14.69 -3.48
N VAL A 41 -1.68 13.57 -2.93
CA VAL A 41 -1.35 13.40 -1.52
C VAL A 41 -0.01 12.71 -1.34
N GLN A 42 0.61 12.95 -0.19
CA GLN A 42 1.77 12.19 0.25
C GLN A 42 1.32 11.21 1.33
N ILE A 43 1.76 9.96 1.26
CA ILE A 43 1.55 9.01 2.36
C ILE A 43 2.77 9.01 3.31
N PRO A 44 2.56 8.80 4.61
CA PRO A 44 1.30 8.52 5.32
C PRO A 44 0.22 9.59 5.14
N HIS A 45 -1.01 9.18 4.84
CA HIS A 45 -2.15 10.05 4.65
C HIS A 45 -3.37 9.52 5.41
N ASP A 46 -3.96 10.38 6.22
CA ASP A 46 -5.20 10.13 6.94
C ASP A 46 -6.23 11.18 6.47
N TRP A 47 -7.24 10.75 5.73
CA TRP A 47 -8.20 11.71 5.16
C TRP A 47 -9.06 12.40 6.21
N ALA A 48 -9.18 11.81 7.40
CA ALA A 48 -10.00 12.38 8.45
C ALA A 48 -9.32 13.56 9.16
N ILE A 49 -8.00 13.48 9.37
CA ILE A 49 -7.27 14.52 10.12
C ILE A 49 -7.22 15.86 9.39
N ALA A 50 -7.37 15.84 8.06
CA ALA A 50 -7.45 17.05 7.25
C ALA A 50 -8.80 17.80 7.43
N GLY A 51 -9.77 17.19 8.09
CA GLY A 51 -11.11 17.76 8.29
C GLY A 51 -12.05 17.54 7.11
N PRO A 52 -13.09 18.37 6.97
CA PRO A 52 -13.45 19.48 7.88
C PRO A 52 -13.96 18.97 9.23
N PHE A 53 -13.61 19.68 10.30
CA PHE A 53 -14.22 19.43 11.61
C PHE A 53 -15.69 19.83 11.57
N ASP A 54 -16.58 18.91 11.89
CA ASP A 54 -18.01 19.15 11.91
C ASP A 54 -18.65 18.32 13.02
N LYS A 55 -19.46 18.98 13.85
CA LYS A 55 -20.15 18.36 14.99
C LYS A 55 -21.02 17.18 14.58
N LYS A 56 -21.50 17.13 13.32
CA LYS A 56 -22.26 15.98 12.81
C LYS A 56 -21.46 14.68 12.84
N TRP A 57 -20.12 14.74 12.73
CA TRP A 57 -19.24 13.57 12.78
C TRP A 57 -19.13 12.97 14.18
N ASP A 58 -19.38 13.77 15.23
CA ASP A 58 -19.44 13.25 16.60
C ASP A 58 -20.67 12.36 16.85
N LEU A 59 -21.59 12.33 15.91
CA LEU A 59 -22.78 11.47 15.94
C LEU A 59 -22.54 10.09 15.35
N GLN A 60 -21.31 9.80 14.92
CA GLN A 60 -20.95 8.48 14.42
C GLN A 60 -21.09 7.44 15.52
N ARG A 61 -21.66 6.29 15.16
CA ARG A 61 -21.82 5.17 16.08
C ARG A 61 -20.49 4.44 16.24
N VAL A 62 -20.22 4.04 17.47
CA VAL A 62 -19.08 3.19 17.81
C VAL A 62 -19.61 2.02 18.59
N ALA A 63 -19.34 0.80 18.12
CA ALA A 63 -19.63 -0.39 18.90
C ALA A 63 -18.68 -0.46 20.09
N ILE A 64 -19.22 -0.36 21.30
CA ILE A 64 -18.47 -0.57 22.52
C ILE A 64 -19.08 -1.79 23.22
N GLU A 65 -18.50 -2.94 23.00
CA GLU A 65 -18.74 -4.11 23.84
C GLU A 65 -17.88 -3.98 25.10
N GLN A 66 -18.44 -3.42 26.14
CA GLN A 66 -17.81 -3.39 27.47
C GLN A 66 -18.78 -3.95 28.50
N ASN A 67 -18.28 -4.81 29.38
CA ASN A 67 -19.03 -5.34 30.50
C ASN A 67 -20.32 -6.11 30.13
N GLY A 68 -20.35 -6.74 28.95
CA GLY A 68 -21.51 -7.52 28.50
C GLY A 68 -22.61 -6.67 27.82
N GLU A 69 -22.40 -5.39 27.59
CA GLU A 69 -23.26 -4.56 26.76
C GLU A 69 -23.03 -4.92 25.30
N LYS A 70 -24.11 -5.22 24.58
CA LYS A 70 -24.07 -5.67 23.17
C LYS A 70 -24.60 -4.63 22.21
N GLU A 71 -24.98 -3.45 22.69
CA GLU A 71 -25.56 -2.41 21.85
C GLU A 71 -24.55 -1.32 21.53
N ALA A 72 -24.53 -0.91 20.27
CA ALA A 72 -23.76 0.22 19.82
C ALA A 72 -24.21 1.47 20.60
N THR A 73 -23.26 2.17 21.23
CA THR A 73 -23.54 3.44 21.86
C THR A 73 -23.84 4.48 20.79
N GLU A 74 -25.06 5.02 20.77
CA GLU A 74 -25.37 6.14 19.91
C GLU A 74 -24.52 7.36 20.29
N LYS A 75 -24.02 8.06 19.28
CA LYS A 75 -23.45 9.40 19.41
C LYS A 75 -22.33 9.50 20.45
N SER A 76 -21.28 8.76 20.23
CA SER A 76 -20.21 8.63 21.22
C SER A 76 -19.45 9.93 21.50
N GLY A 77 -19.53 10.96 20.63
CA GLY A 77 -18.72 12.18 20.75
C GLY A 77 -17.23 11.92 20.74
N ARG A 78 -16.78 10.80 20.17
CA ARG A 78 -15.42 10.29 20.27
C ARG A 78 -14.60 10.43 19.01
N SER A 79 -15.20 10.89 17.90
CA SER A 79 -14.48 11.06 16.64
C SER A 79 -13.61 12.32 16.63
N GLY A 80 -13.72 13.18 17.65
CA GLY A 80 -13.09 14.49 17.64
C GLY A 80 -13.66 15.40 16.56
N SER A 81 -14.92 15.16 16.14
CA SER A 81 -15.57 15.85 15.01
C SER A 81 -14.89 15.61 13.66
N LEU A 82 -14.16 14.50 13.50
CA LEU A 82 -13.44 14.12 12.29
C LEU A 82 -14.24 13.10 11.44
N PRO A 83 -14.24 13.24 10.11
CA PRO A 83 -15.02 12.38 9.18
C PRO A 83 -14.27 11.09 8.84
N TRP A 84 -14.02 10.21 9.81
CA TRP A 84 -13.26 8.99 9.61
C TRP A 84 -14.06 7.84 8.96
N ILE A 85 -15.38 7.86 9.08
CA ILE A 85 -16.26 6.87 8.43
C ILE A 85 -16.43 7.17 6.95
N GLY A 86 -16.50 6.12 6.14
CA GLY A 86 -16.76 6.18 4.72
C GLY A 86 -15.68 5.50 3.89
N GLU A 87 -15.72 5.76 2.61
CA GLU A 87 -14.84 5.16 1.63
C GLU A 87 -13.78 6.14 1.12
N GLY A 88 -12.65 5.59 0.71
CA GLY A 88 -11.57 6.34 0.10
C GLY A 88 -10.80 5.50 -0.92
N TRP A 89 -10.43 6.13 -2.01
CA TRP A 89 -9.67 5.51 -3.10
C TRP A 89 -8.34 6.20 -3.27
N TYR A 90 -7.31 5.39 -3.40
CA TYR A 90 -5.95 5.84 -3.72
C TYR A 90 -5.50 5.24 -5.02
N ARG A 91 -4.71 5.97 -5.79
CA ARG A 91 -4.04 5.44 -6.98
C ARG A 91 -2.66 6.03 -7.12
N THR A 92 -1.75 5.22 -7.63
CA THR A 92 -0.40 5.63 -8.01
C THR A 92 0.09 4.79 -9.18
N SER A 93 1.18 5.20 -9.77
CA SER A 93 1.79 4.51 -10.90
C SER A 93 3.30 4.52 -10.76
N ILE A 94 3.94 3.42 -11.08
CA ILE A 94 5.39 3.29 -11.01
C ILE A 94 5.95 2.52 -12.21
N ASP A 95 7.06 2.98 -12.74
CA ASP A 95 7.82 2.24 -13.73
C ASP A 95 8.65 1.16 -13.04
N ILE A 96 8.54 -0.08 -13.52
CA ILE A 96 9.24 -1.21 -12.95
C ILE A 96 10.59 -1.38 -13.65
N PRO A 97 11.70 -1.30 -12.92
CA PRO A 97 13.02 -1.57 -13.48
C PRO A 97 13.10 -3.00 -14.03
N ALA A 98 13.81 -3.18 -15.11
CA ALA A 98 14.05 -4.52 -15.67
C ALA A 98 14.98 -5.36 -14.77
N GLY A 99 14.86 -6.69 -14.89
CA GLY A 99 15.79 -7.63 -14.26
C GLY A 99 15.34 -8.18 -12.91
N TYR A 100 14.15 -7.85 -12.46
CA TYR A 100 13.52 -8.47 -11.30
C TYR A 100 12.54 -9.56 -11.74
N GLU A 101 12.41 -10.60 -10.95
CA GLU A 101 11.55 -11.75 -11.24
C GLU A 101 10.39 -11.88 -10.24
N ALA A 102 10.48 -11.23 -9.11
CA ALA A 102 9.38 -11.16 -8.16
C ALA A 102 9.19 -9.74 -7.63
N ALA A 103 7.95 -9.45 -7.24
CA ALA A 103 7.57 -8.17 -6.66
C ALA A 103 6.48 -8.34 -5.61
N GLU A 104 6.57 -7.59 -4.54
CA GLU A 104 5.55 -7.51 -3.49
C GLU A 104 5.25 -6.05 -3.15
N LEU A 105 3.98 -5.74 -2.93
CA LEU A 105 3.58 -4.51 -2.28
C LEU A 105 3.46 -4.77 -0.78
N LEU A 106 4.31 -4.15 0.01
CA LEU A 106 4.25 -4.16 1.47
C LEU A 106 3.49 -2.93 1.95
N PHE A 107 2.39 -3.14 2.63
CA PHE A 107 1.61 -2.13 3.33
C PHE A 107 1.90 -2.26 4.83
N ASP A 108 2.46 -1.24 5.44
CA ASP A 108 2.71 -1.25 6.89
C ASP A 108 1.42 -1.06 7.70
N GLY A 109 0.35 -0.64 7.04
CA GLY A 109 -1.00 -0.52 7.57
C GLY A 109 -1.88 0.36 6.70
N ALA A 110 -3.15 -0.04 6.55
CA ALA A 110 -4.15 0.67 5.76
C ALA A 110 -5.53 0.52 6.40
N MET A 111 -6.22 1.61 6.70
CA MET A 111 -7.46 1.60 7.49
C MET A 111 -8.64 2.05 6.64
N ALA A 112 -9.58 1.17 6.46
CA ALA A 112 -9.65 -0.24 6.79
C ALA A 112 -10.08 -1.06 5.56
N GLU A 113 -10.03 -2.38 5.68
CA GLU A 113 -10.48 -3.31 4.63
C GLU A 113 -9.89 -3.02 3.23
N PRO A 114 -8.56 -2.78 3.13
CA PRO A 114 -7.96 -2.46 1.84
C PRO A 114 -8.20 -3.56 0.81
N ARG A 115 -8.75 -3.14 -0.34
CA ARG A 115 -8.79 -3.91 -1.58
C ARG A 115 -7.79 -3.31 -2.54
N VAL A 116 -6.82 -4.09 -2.92
CA VAL A 116 -5.72 -3.65 -3.77
C VAL A 116 -5.93 -4.16 -5.19
N THR A 117 -5.82 -3.26 -6.16
CA THR A 117 -5.83 -3.59 -7.58
C THR A 117 -4.48 -3.25 -8.21
N ILE A 118 -4.05 -4.06 -9.16
CA ILE A 118 -2.86 -3.79 -9.97
C ILE A 118 -3.25 -3.92 -11.44
N ASN A 119 -2.99 -2.87 -12.22
CA ASN A 119 -3.37 -2.78 -13.64
C ASN A 119 -4.85 -3.11 -13.88
N GLY A 120 -5.73 -2.67 -12.96
CA GLY A 120 -7.17 -2.86 -13.01
C GLY A 120 -7.69 -4.24 -12.57
N SER A 121 -6.80 -5.16 -12.20
CA SER A 121 -7.17 -6.49 -11.68
C SER A 121 -7.05 -6.52 -10.16
N GLU A 122 -7.98 -7.19 -9.48
CA GLU A 122 -7.87 -7.40 -8.03
C GLU A 122 -6.63 -8.24 -7.73
N ALA A 123 -5.77 -7.74 -6.86
CA ALA A 123 -4.49 -8.34 -6.49
C ALA A 123 -4.45 -8.79 -5.03
N GLY A 124 -5.23 -8.17 -4.14
CA GLY A 124 -5.23 -8.54 -2.74
C GLY A 124 -6.30 -7.81 -1.91
N TYR A 125 -6.56 -8.40 -0.75
CA TYR A 125 -7.48 -7.90 0.27
C TYR A 125 -6.92 -8.19 1.66
N TRP A 126 -7.13 -7.28 2.60
CA TRP A 126 -6.77 -7.46 4.00
C TRP A 126 -7.86 -6.91 4.92
N ALA A 127 -8.30 -7.70 5.91
CA ALA A 127 -9.45 -7.31 6.73
C ALA A 127 -9.08 -6.35 7.88
N TYR A 128 -7.84 -6.41 8.40
CA TYR A 128 -7.48 -5.73 9.63
C TYR A 128 -6.50 -4.57 9.41
N GLY A 129 -6.94 -3.35 9.67
CA GLY A 129 -6.22 -2.14 9.30
C GLY A 129 -4.93 -1.84 10.09
N TYR A 130 -4.68 -2.49 11.23
CA TYR A 130 -3.53 -2.16 12.08
C TYR A 130 -2.28 -3.01 11.80
N ASN A 131 -2.42 -4.13 11.12
CA ASN A 131 -1.29 -5.01 10.77
C ASN A 131 -0.69 -4.63 9.43
N ALA A 132 0.61 -4.91 9.29
CA ALA A 132 1.24 -4.96 7.99
C ALA A 132 0.72 -6.17 7.20
N PHE A 133 0.63 -6.01 5.88
CA PHE A 133 0.26 -7.08 4.96
C PHE A 133 0.99 -6.93 3.63
N ARG A 134 1.00 -8.01 2.86
CA ARG A 134 1.68 -8.09 1.57
C ARG A 134 0.70 -8.47 0.47
N VAL A 135 0.95 -7.95 -0.72
CA VAL A 135 0.23 -8.30 -1.94
C VAL A 135 1.25 -8.73 -2.98
N ASP A 136 1.08 -9.94 -3.52
CA ASP A 136 1.94 -10.43 -4.60
C ASP A 136 1.71 -9.59 -5.87
N ALA A 137 2.75 -8.90 -6.29
CA ALA A 137 2.78 -8.08 -7.49
C ALA A 137 3.57 -8.75 -8.65
N THR A 138 4.13 -9.93 -8.41
CA THR A 138 4.93 -10.68 -9.38
C THR A 138 4.26 -10.86 -10.75
N PRO A 139 2.94 -11.18 -10.83
CA PRO A 139 2.28 -11.36 -12.13
C PRO A 139 2.25 -10.10 -13.01
N TYR A 140 2.61 -8.94 -12.47
CA TYR A 140 2.45 -7.64 -13.12
C TYR A 140 3.77 -6.98 -13.55
N ILE A 141 4.93 -7.49 -13.09
CA ILE A 141 6.25 -6.87 -13.35
C ILE A 141 6.65 -6.84 -14.83
N GLY A 142 6.23 -7.80 -15.63
CA GLY A 142 6.60 -7.90 -17.04
C GLY A 142 6.01 -6.82 -17.95
N ARG A 143 5.19 -5.92 -17.45
CA ARG A 143 4.53 -4.85 -18.22
C ARG A 143 5.30 -3.53 -18.24
N GLY A 144 6.42 -3.44 -17.53
CA GLY A 144 7.27 -2.24 -17.44
C GLY A 144 6.67 -1.11 -16.61
N LYS A 145 5.35 -1.09 -16.39
CA LYS A 145 4.62 -0.13 -15.60
C LYS A 145 3.56 -0.82 -14.75
N MET A 146 3.40 -0.36 -13.54
CA MET A 146 2.40 -0.87 -12.60
C MET A 146 1.51 0.27 -12.13
N ASP A 147 0.22 0.19 -12.46
CA ASP A 147 -0.82 1.09 -11.94
C ASP A 147 -1.47 0.41 -10.73
N ILE A 148 -1.36 1.05 -9.57
CA ILE A 148 -1.80 0.51 -8.29
C ILE A 148 -3.00 1.31 -7.81
N GLY A 149 -4.09 0.62 -7.48
CA GLY A 149 -5.27 1.19 -6.85
C GLY A 149 -5.50 0.57 -5.48
N VAL A 150 -5.97 1.37 -4.53
CA VAL A 150 -6.35 0.89 -3.19
C VAL A 150 -7.70 1.50 -2.83
N HIS A 151 -8.68 0.67 -2.58
CA HIS A 151 -9.97 1.05 -2.01
C HIS A 151 -9.97 0.71 -0.53
N LEU A 152 -10.39 1.65 0.29
CA LEU A 152 -10.50 1.52 1.75
C LEU A 152 -11.91 1.83 2.19
N GLN A 153 -12.40 1.08 3.18
CA GLN A 153 -13.73 1.26 3.71
C GLN A 153 -13.69 1.26 5.25
N ASN A 154 -13.99 2.41 5.84
CA ASN A 154 -14.22 2.54 7.27
C ASN A 154 -15.71 2.48 7.56
N VAL A 155 -16.12 1.52 8.36
CA VAL A 155 -17.53 1.31 8.71
C VAL A 155 -17.85 1.86 10.08
N GLU A 156 -19.12 2.18 10.30
CA GLU A 156 -19.65 2.49 11.62
C GLU A 156 -19.58 1.26 12.56
N GLU A 157 -19.79 1.48 13.82
CA GLU A 157 -19.85 0.43 14.86
C GLU A 157 -18.52 -0.33 15.03
N SER A 158 -17.40 0.29 14.69
CA SER A 158 -16.08 -0.27 14.98
C SER A 158 -15.74 -0.14 16.47
N SER A 159 -14.85 -1.00 16.96
CA SER A 159 -14.46 -1.06 18.38
C SER A 159 -13.63 0.14 18.86
N ARG A 160 -13.24 1.05 17.96
CA ARG A 160 -12.37 2.19 18.26
C ARG A 160 -13.09 3.50 17.98
N TRP A 161 -12.80 4.50 18.82
CA TRP A 161 -13.39 5.83 18.67
C TRP A 161 -12.79 6.62 17.49
N TYR A 162 -11.52 6.42 17.20
CA TYR A 162 -10.81 7.00 16.06
C TYR A 162 -9.74 6.04 15.57
N PRO A 163 -10.04 5.25 14.54
CA PRO A 163 -9.12 4.23 14.06
C PRO A 163 -8.08 4.71 13.06
N VAL A 164 -8.06 6.01 12.71
CA VAL A 164 -7.45 6.61 11.50
C VAL A 164 -8.24 6.29 10.24
N ALA A 165 -7.90 6.91 9.11
CA ALA A 165 -8.62 6.68 7.85
C ALA A 165 -7.70 6.88 6.65
N GLY A 166 -7.28 5.80 6.01
CA GLY A 166 -6.45 5.91 4.82
C GLY A 166 -5.20 5.03 4.81
N LEU A 167 -4.30 5.36 3.90
CA LEU A 167 -2.93 4.83 3.87
C LEU A 167 -2.09 5.58 4.92
N TYR A 168 -2.35 5.29 6.17
CA TYR A 168 -1.79 6.02 7.31
C TYR A 168 -0.37 5.57 7.68
N ARG A 169 0.17 4.58 6.96
CA ARG A 169 1.54 4.08 7.07
C ARG A 169 2.16 3.94 5.68
N PRO A 170 3.49 3.74 5.58
CA PRO A 170 4.17 3.55 4.31
C PRO A 170 3.63 2.41 3.48
N VAL A 171 3.76 2.56 2.16
CA VAL A 171 3.61 1.50 1.16
C VAL A 171 4.91 1.38 0.40
N THR A 172 5.46 0.19 0.34
CA THR A 172 6.75 -0.09 -0.29
C THR A 172 6.59 -1.17 -1.36
N LEU A 173 7.08 -0.91 -2.56
CA LEU A 173 7.27 -1.93 -3.57
C LEU A 173 8.63 -2.59 -3.34
N VAL A 174 8.62 -3.89 -3.10
CA VAL A 174 9.81 -4.74 -2.93
C VAL A 174 10.02 -5.52 -4.20
N LEU A 175 11.16 -5.34 -4.83
CA LEU A 175 11.56 -6.06 -6.04
C LEU A 175 12.71 -7.00 -5.72
N THR A 176 12.60 -8.25 -6.14
CA THR A 176 13.61 -9.28 -5.89
C THR A 176 14.08 -9.95 -7.18
N PRO A 177 15.39 -10.23 -7.31
CA PRO A 177 15.92 -11.01 -8.42
C PRO A 177 15.54 -12.49 -8.31
N ALA A 178 15.82 -13.28 -9.34
CA ALA A 178 15.57 -14.74 -9.37
C ALA A 178 16.13 -15.50 -8.16
N THR A 179 17.31 -15.10 -7.73
CA THR A 179 17.95 -15.71 -6.56
C THR A 179 17.94 -14.70 -5.40
N HIS A 180 17.16 -14.98 -4.38
CA HIS A 180 17.03 -14.15 -3.19
C HIS A 180 16.67 -15.02 -1.97
N ILE A 181 16.77 -14.42 -0.81
CA ILE A 181 16.26 -15.01 0.44
C ILE A 181 14.87 -14.42 0.64
N ASP A 182 13.88 -15.29 0.78
CA ASP A 182 12.52 -14.84 1.08
C ASP A 182 12.46 -14.19 2.47
N ASP A 183 11.79 -13.05 2.54
CA ASP A 183 11.43 -12.47 3.83
C ASP A 183 10.56 -13.48 4.59
N TRP A 184 10.77 -13.63 5.87
CA TRP A 184 10.05 -14.58 6.75
C TRP A 184 10.42 -16.05 6.58
N SER A 185 11.47 -16.38 5.83
CA SER A 185 11.95 -17.74 5.69
C SER A 185 12.95 -18.17 6.78
N LEU A 186 13.21 -17.31 7.77
CA LEU A 186 14.15 -17.53 8.87
C LEU A 186 13.45 -17.77 10.19
#